data_118041bba436dd66b6a8440c03f44c82
#
_entry.id   118041bba436dd66b6a8440c03f44c82
#
_cell.length_a   1.000
_cell.length_b   1.000
_cell.length_c   1.000
_cell.angle_alpha   90.00
_cell.angle_beta   90.00
_cell.angle_gamma   90.00
#
_symmetry.space_group_name_H-M   'P 1'
#
loop_
_entity.id
_entity.type
_entity.pdbx_description
1 polymer ?
#
loop_
_entity_poly.entity_id
_entity_poly.type
_entity_poly.pdbx_seq_one_letter_code
_entity_poly.pdbx_strand_id
1 'polypeptide(L)'
;MARVKRYCGSYILEIIGDKIQEYCGRYLYQISNGRVQEYCGPYLYEMKNDRIQRYCGSYLLEFDGKRIKRYCGNYIAEVEGNRIKQYCGPYLYEIEGFLSNEQMMALIAILFA
;
A
#
# COMPACT_ATOMS: atom_id res chain seq x y z
N MET A 1 -4.45 -9.73 -10.91
CA MET A 1 -3.05 -9.33 -10.72
C MET A 1 -2.89 -7.85 -10.99
N ALA A 2 -2.08 -7.18 -10.21
CA ALA A 2 -1.77 -5.77 -10.43
C ALA A 2 -0.27 -5.54 -10.36
N ARG A 3 0.18 -4.49 -11.04
CA ARG A 3 1.59 -4.08 -11.03
C ARG A 3 1.70 -2.65 -10.58
N VAL A 4 2.74 -2.35 -9.84
CA VAL A 4 3.03 -1.00 -9.38
C VAL A 4 4.34 -0.56 -10.00
N LYS A 5 4.34 0.64 -10.55
CA LYS A 5 5.57 1.22 -11.10
C LYS A 5 5.75 2.64 -10.62
N ARG A 6 6.99 3.12 -10.66
CA ARG A 6 7.26 4.54 -10.43
C ARG A 6 6.64 5.34 -11.57
N TYR A 7 6.17 6.53 -11.27
CA TYR A 7 5.58 7.37 -12.32
C TYR A 7 6.61 7.65 -13.41
N CYS A 8 6.25 7.30 -14.65
CA CYS A 8 7.13 7.38 -15.80
C CYS A 8 8.46 6.62 -15.61
N GLY A 9 8.42 5.56 -14.81
CA GLY A 9 9.62 4.78 -14.50
C GLY A 9 9.41 3.29 -14.59
N SER A 10 10.26 2.54 -13.89
CA SER A 10 10.26 1.09 -13.94
C SER A 10 9.20 0.48 -13.00
N TYR A 11 8.78 -0.73 -13.33
CA TYR A 11 7.97 -1.53 -12.43
C TYR A 11 8.77 -1.90 -11.19
N ILE A 12 8.09 -1.88 -10.03
CA ILE A 12 8.75 -2.20 -8.76
C ILE A 12 8.09 -3.36 -8.03
N LEU A 13 6.78 -3.52 -8.14
CA LEU A 13 6.03 -4.53 -7.40
C LEU A 13 4.97 -5.19 -8.26
N GLU A 14 4.64 -6.44 -7.91
CA GLU A 14 3.47 -7.14 -8.43
C GLU A 14 2.63 -7.62 -7.25
N ILE A 15 1.31 -7.51 -7.38
CA ILE A 15 0.38 -7.95 -6.37
C ILE A 15 -0.49 -9.04 -6.98
N ILE A 16 -0.36 -10.25 -6.47
CA ILE A 16 -1.06 -11.43 -6.96
C ILE A 16 -1.80 -12.07 -5.80
N GLY A 17 -3.13 -11.91 -5.79
CA GLY A 17 -3.95 -12.45 -4.70
C GLY A 17 -3.52 -11.85 -3.36
N ASP A 18 -3.03 -12.68 -2.46
CA ASP A 18 -2.61 -12.28 -1.12
C ASP A 18 -1.11 -12.02 -1.02
N LYS A 19 -0.39 -12.02 -2.14
CA LYS A 19 1.07 -11.88 -2.12
C LYS A 19 1.52 -10.64 -2.85
N ILE A 20 2.56 -10.01 -2.33
CA ILE A 20 3.23 -8.86 -2.93
C ILE A 20 4.68 -9.25 -3.14
N GLN A 21 5.15 -9.12 -4.38
CA GLN A 21 6.50 -9.52 -4.74
C GLN A 21 7.22 -8.40 -5.49
N GLU A 22 8.54 -8.50 -5.57
CA GLU A 22 9.30 -7.65 -6.47
C GLU A 22 8.88 -7.94 -7.90
N TYR A 23 8.92 -6.95 -8.76
CA TYR A 23 8.60 -7.16 -10.17
C TYR A 23 9.55 -8.22 -10.75
N CYS A 24 8.97 -9.32 -11.24
CA CYS A 24 9.73 -10.47 -11.74
C CYS A 24 10.74 -11.01 -10.72
N GLY A 25 10.43 -10.88 -9.42
CA GLY A 25 11.35 -11.30 -8.37
C GLY A 25 10.68 -12.10 -7.28
N ARG A 26 11.27 -12.07 -6.10
CA ARG A 26 10.83 -12.88 -4.97
C ARG A 26 9.62 -12.28 -4.27
N TYR A 27 8.90 -13.11 -3.54
CA TYR A 27 7.84 -12.66 -2.65
C TYR A 27 8.43 -11.83 -1.51
N LEU A 28 7.77 -10.72 -1.20
CA LEU A 28 8.18 -9.81 -0.14
C LEU A 28 7.21 -9.81 1.03
N TYR A 29 5.91 -9.79 0.73
CA TYR A 29 4.87 -9.64 1.74
C TYR A 29 3.69 -10.55 1.45
N GLN A 30 2.93 -10.82 2.50
CA GLN A 30 1.69 -11.58 2.41
C GLN A 30 0.60 -10.83 3.15
N ILE A 31 -0.60 -10.82 2.57
CA ILE A 31 -1.78 -10.19 3.14
C ILE A 31 -2.67 -11.29 3.71
N SER A 32 -3.07 -11.18 4.96
CA SER A 32 -3.89 -12.20 5.61
C SER A 32 -4.81 -11.56 6.64
N ASN A 33 -6.13 -11.67 6.40
CA ASN A 33 -7.15 -11.21 7.35
C ASN A 33 -6.93 -9.78 7.85
N GLY A 34 -6.70 -8.85 6.92
CA GLY A 34 -6.47 -7.46 7.27
C GLY A 34 -5.11 -7.18 7.88
N ARG A 35 -4.15 -8.07 7.68
CA ARG A 35 -2.79 -7.90 8.17
C ARG A 35 -1.78 -8.05 7.05
N VAL A 36 -0.69 -7.32 7.17
CA VAL A 36 0.46 -7.45 6.27
C VAL A 36 1.61 -8.06 7.05
N GLN A 37 2.19 -9.12 6.51
CA GLN A 37 3.36 -9.76 7.11
C GLN A 37 4.47 -9.87 6.09
N GLU A 38 5.70 -10.03 6.56
CA GLU A 38 6.78 -10.43 5.68
C GLU A 38 6.45 -11.82 5.15
N TYR A 39 6.85 -12.11 3.92
CA TYR A 39 6.61 -13.44 3.36
C TYR A 39 7.29 -14.50 4.24
N CYS A 40 6.47 -15.40 4.78
CA CYS A 40 6.90 -16.40 5.75
C CYS A 40 7.58 -15.80 6.98
N GLY A 41 7.16 -14.60 7.38
CA GLY A 41 7.76 -13.91 8.50
C GLY A 41 6.75 -13.27 9.43
N PRO A 42 7.19 -12.33 10.26
CA PRO A 42 6.32 -11.72 11.26
C PRO A 42 5.30 -10.77 10.64
N TYR A 43 4.22 -10.53 11.37
CA TYR A 43 3.26 -9.50 11.01
C TYR A 43 3.88 -8.12 11.19
N LEU A 44 3.60 -7.22 10.25
CA LEU A 44 4.13 -5.85 10.24
C LEU A 44 3.05 -4.83 10.52
N TYR A 45 1.90 -4.95 9.86
CA TYR A 45 0.82 -3.97 9.93
C TYR A 45 -0.53 -4.64 10.08
N GLU A 46 -1.47 -3.89 10.67
CA GLU A 46 -2.88 -4.25 10.68
C GLU A 46 -3.67 -3.15 10.00
N MET A 47 -4.63 -3.56 9.20
CA MET A 47 -5.53 -2.64 8.49
C MET A 47 -6.92 -2.86 9.03
N LYS A 48 -7.50 -1.82 9.61
CA LYS A 48 -8.81 -1.91 10.22
C LYS A 48 -9.62 -0.68 9.87
N ASN A 49 -10.76 -0.91 9.20
CA ASN A 49 -11.56 0.17 8.64
C ASN A 49 -10.70 0.98 7.67
N ASP A 50 -10.51 2.26 7.91
CA ASP A 50 -9.70 3.14 7.08
C ASP A 50 -8.34 3.47 7.72
N ARG A 51 -7.92 2.68 8.71
CA ARG A 51 -6.67 2.94 9.45
C ARG A 51 -5.65 1.84 9.25
N ILE A 52 -4.40 2.24 9.27
CA ILE A 52 -3.26 1.34 9.21
C ILE A 52 -2.44 1.55 10.47
N GLN A 53 -2.16 0.46 11.19
CA GLN A 53 -1.36 0.51 12.42
C GLN A 53 -0.23 -0.50 12.36
N ARG A 54 0.77 -0.31 13.22
CA ARG A 54 1.77 -1.35 13.44
C ARG A 54 1.07 -2.54 14.07
N TYR A 55 1.53 -3.74 13.76
CA TYR A 55 0.96 -4.92 14.39
C TYR A 55 1.11 -4.81 15.91
N CYS A 56 -0.05 -4.85 16.59
CA CYS A 56 -0.14 -4.66 18.03
C CYS A 56 0.50 -3.36 18.52
N GLY A 57 0.44 -2.32 17.69
CA GLY A 57 1.07 -1.05 18.02
C GLY A 57 0.23 0.17 17.69
N SER A 58 0.89 1.30 17.49
CA SER A 58 0.22 2.57 17.26
C SER A 58 -0.32 2.70 15.85
N TYR A 59 -1.36 3.52 15.70
CA TYR A 59 -1.86 3.91 14.38
C TYR A 59 -0.80 4.74 13.64
N LEU A 60 -0.68 4.50 12.35
CA LEU A 60 0.31 5.17 11.51
C LEU A 60 -0.34 6.06 10.46
N LEU A 61 -1.34 5.55 9.76
CA LEU A 61 -1.94 6.20 8.61
C LEU A 61 -3.46 6.04 8.61
N GLU A 62 -4.12 6.95 7.92
CA GLU A 62 -5.53 6.84 7.58
C GLU A 62 -5.70 6.99 6.08
N PHE A 63 -6.59 6.18 5.49
CA PHE A 63 -6.90 6.22 4.07
C PHE A 63 -8.41 6.19 3.89
N ASP A 64 -8.97 7.24 3.31
CA ASP A 64 -10.41 7.37 3.15
C ASP A 64 -10.93 6.91 1.78
N GLY A 65 -10.11 6.22 1.01
CA GLY A 65 -10.41 5.80 -0.36
C GLY A 65 -9.78 6.71 -1.39
N LYS A 66 -9.38 7.90 -1.03
CA LYS A 66 -8.76 8.86 -1.93
C LYS A 66 -7.51 9.48 -1.35
N ARG A 67 -7.55 9.93 -0.10
CA ARG A 67 -6.44 10.64 0.53
C ARG A 67 -5.80 9.80 1.61
N ILE A 68 -4.50 9.92 1.70
CA ILE A 68 -3.69 9.24 2.71
C ILE A 68 -3.14 10.32 3.62
N LYS A 69 -3.33 10.14 4.93
CA LYS A 69 -2.76 11.06 5.90
C LYS A 69 -2.12 10.31 7.05
N ARG A 70 -1.22 10.96 7.77
CA ARG A 70 -0.71 10.43 9.01
C ARG A 70 -1.82 10.44 10.05
N TYR A 71 -1.82 9.46 10.93
CA TYR A 71 -2.85 9.39 11.96
C TYR A 71 -2.83 10.67 12.79
N CYS A 72 -3.99 11.35 12.84
CA CYS A 72 -4.12 12.66 13.49
C CYS A 72 -3.12 13.69 13.00
N GLY A 73 -2.71 13.59 11.75
CA GLY A 73 -1.71 14.50 11.18
C GLY A 73 -2.06 15.00 9.80
N ASN A 74 -1.03 15.36 9.05
CA ASN A 74 -1.18 15.97 7.74
C ASN A 74 -1.49 14.95 6.65
N TYR A 75 -2.15 15.39 5.59
CA TYR A 75 -2.25 14.61 4.37
C TYR A 75 -0.86 14.47 3.75
N ILE A 76 -0.55 13.27 3.23
CA ILE A 76 0.74 13.01 2.62
C ILE A 76 0.64 12.58 1.16
N ALA A 77 -0.47 11.97 0.77
CA ALA A 77 -0.63 11.48 -0.58
C ALA A 77 -2.10 11.39 -0.97
N GLU A 78 -2.33 11.25 -2.28
CA GLU A 78 -3.67 11.05 -2.83
C GLU A 78 -3.63 9.94 -3.86
N VAL A 79 -4.69 9.15 -3.92
CA VAL A 79 -4.92 8.18 -4.98
C VAL A 79 -5.89 8.79 -5.97
N GLU A 80 -5.47 8.91 -7.22
CA GLU A 80 -6.23 9.54 -8.28
C GLU A 80 -6.33 8.56 -9.45
N GLY A 81 -7.47 7.85 -9.51
CA GLY A 81 -7.60 6.77 -10.48
C GLY A 81 -6.59 5.68 -10.23
N ASN A 82 -5.70 5.44 -11.19
CA ASN A 82 -4.65 4.44 -11.09
C ASN A 82 -3.30 5.03 -10.71
N ARG A 83 -3.27 6.26 -10.19
CA ARG A 83 -2.04 6.94 -9.82
C ARG A 83 -2.04 7.33 -8.36
N ILE A 84 -0.85 7.29 -7.78
CA ILE A 84 -0.63 7.77 -6.41
C ILE A 84 0.32 8.96 -6.50
N LYS A 85 -0.08 10.06 -5.89
CA LYS A 85 0.74 11.28 -5.92
C LYS A 85 0.94 11.83 -4.51
N GLN A 86 1.93 12.71 -4.36
CA GLN A 86 2.06 13.46 -3.13
C GLN A 86 0.85 14.39 -2.98
N TYR A 87 0.45 14.66 -1.77
CA TYR A 87 -0.65 15.60 -1.53
C TYR A 87 -0.25 16.97 -2.07
N CYS A 88 -1.04 17.48 -3.03
CA CYS A 88 -0.74 18.73 -3.73
C CYS A 88 0.65 18.75 -4.36
N GLY A 89 1.12 17.60 -4.85
CA GLY A 89 2.46 17.48 -5.41
C GLY A 89 2.52 16.56 -6.62
N PRO A 90 3.72 16.12 -6.99
CA PRO A 90 3.91 15.30 -8.18
C PRO A 90 3.37 13.88 -8.02
N TYR A 91 3.15 13.22 -9.13
CA TYR A 91 2.82 11.81 -9.15
C TYR A 91 4.03 10.98 -8.72
N LEU A 92 3.77 9.92 -7.95
CA LEU A 92 4.81 9.04 -7.44
C LEU A 92 4.77 7.66 -8.09
N TYR A 93 3.57 7.09 -8.22
CA TYR A 93 3.39 5.71 -8.69
C TYR A 93 2.20 5.60 -9.61
N GLU A 94 2.26 4.57 -10.46
CA GLU A 94 1.12 4.15 -11.28
C GLU A 94 0.82 2.69 -11.00
N ILE A 95 -0.46 2.35 -11.00
CA ILE A 95 -0.93 0.98 -10.76
C ILE A 95 -1.59 0.49 -12.03
N GLU A 96 -1.13 -0.66 -12.53
CA GLU A 96 -1.77 -1.35 -13.66
C GLU A 96 -2.53 -2.55 -13.12
N GLY A 97 -3.79 -2.68 -13.54
CA GLY A 97 -4.63 -3.75 -13.07
C GLY A 97 -5.55 -3.30 -11.95
N PHE A 98 -6.22 -4.25 -11.33
CA PHE A 98 -7.22 -3.98 -10.31
C PHE A 98 -6.73 -4.41 -8.93
N LEU A 99 -6.96 -3.57 -7.93
CA LEU A 99 -6.69 -3.89 -6.54
C LEU A 99 -7.99 -3.85 -5.73
N SER A 100 -8.17 -4.83 -4.87
CA SER A 100 -9.24 -4.78 -3.87
C SER A 100 -8.91 -3.72 -2.82
N ASN A 101 -9.89 -3.38 -1.98
CA ASN A 101 -9.62 -2.42 -0.89
C ASN A 101 -8.53 -2.92 0.05
N GLU A 102 -8.53 -4.20 0.38
CA GLU A 102 -7.50 -4.79 1.25
C GLU A 102 -6.12 -4.70 0.61
N GLN A 103 -6.03 -5.03 -0.67
CA GLN A 103 -4.77 -4.95 -1.41
C GLN A 103 -4.27 -3.51 -1.50
N MET A 104 -5.16 -2.56 -1.73
CA MET A 104 -4.78 -1.14 -1.78
C MET A 104 -4.28 -0.65 -0.43
N MET A 105 -4.96 -1.00 0.66
CA MET A 105 -4.51 -0.64 2.01
C MET A 105 -3.15 -1.24 2.33
N ALA A 106 -2.93 -2.49 1.95
CA ALA A 106 -1.64 -3.14 2.14
C ALA A 106 -0.53 -2.43 1.35
N LEU A 107 -0.81 -2.07 0.12
CA LEU A 107 0.14 -1.34 -0.71
C LEU A 107 0.49 0.01 -0.08
N ILE A 108 -0.50 0.74 0.40
CA ILE A 108 -0.29 2.03 1.05
C ILE A 108 0.57 1.87 2.31
N ALA A 109 0.33 0.84 3.10
CA ALA A 109 1.16 0.54 4.27
C ALA A 109 2.62 0.33 3.88
N ILE A 110 2.85 -0.45 2.83
CA ILE A 110 4.20 -0.77 2.37
C ILE A 110 4.92 0.46 1.82
N LEU A 111 4.20 1.31 1.10
CA LEU A 111 4.82 2.46 0.45
C LEU A 111 5.05 3.65 1.40
N PHE A 112 4.19 3.83 2.40
CA PHE A 112 4.18 5.07 3.19
C PHE A 112 4.34 4.89 4.69
N ALA A 113 4.08 3.72 5.23
CA ALA A 113 4.17 3.48 6.67
C ALA A 113 5.58 3.17 7.16
#